data_0acd2eb46e26205f161e42b0d286402b
#
_entry.id   0acd2eb46e26205f161e42b0d286402b
#
_cell.length_a   1.000
_cell.length_b   1.000
_cell.length_c   1.000
_cell.angle_alpha   90.00
_cell.angle_beta   90.00
_cell.angle_gamma   90.00
#
_symmetry.space_group_name_H-M   'P 1'
#
loop_
_entity.id
_entity.type
_entity.pdbx_description
1 polymer ?
#
loop_
_entity_poly.entity_id
_entity_poly.type
_entity_poly.pdbx_seq_one_letter_code
_entity_poly.pdbx_strand_id
1 'polypeptide(L)'
;MVTQYPLVDITARVGEVNNIRYPMAGMTSHKVQVGIYNPSTDKNIYLNTGDPTNRYFTNISWAPDEKSLYLIEVNRDQNHVKLCQYNAETGELMQTLYEETHPKYVEPQNPIVFLPWDDTKFIYQSQRDGYNHLYLFDTRTKIYPETHTSANGGTYRQYCKVKQLTKGDWLVSEILGFNAKRKDIIFTAIEGLKSGHFAVNTANGKMNQPFSTSQESEHNGLLNASGTYLIDRYSTKDQPRIINLVDTKKFKETVNLLTAKSPYEGYQMPSIETGTIKAADGTTDLHFRIMKPTDFDSSKKYPVIVYVYGGPHAQCVTGGWQNGAR
;
A
#
# COMPACT_ATOMS: atom_id res chain seq x y z
N MET A 1 -19.37 11.53 -24.24
CA MET A 1 -19.57 12.37 -23.03
C MET A 1 -19.82 11.44 -21.86
N VAL A 2 -19.19 11.67 -20.70
CA VAL A 2 -19.41 10.84 -19.50
C VAL A 2 -20.84 11.02 -18.99
N THR A 3 -21.51 9.92 -18.67
CA THR A 3 -22.89 9.91 -18.16
C THR A 3 -23.00 10.68 -16.84
N GLN A 4 -24.11 11.38 -16.65
CA GLN A 4 -24.45 11.96 -15.36
C GLN A 4 -25.02 10.89 -14.43
N TYR A 5 -24.56 10.91 -13.18
CA TYR A 5 -25.03 10.03 -12.12
C TYR A 5 -25.65 10.87 -11.00
N PRO A 6 -26.89 10.58 -10.58
CA PRO A 6 -27.55 11.32 -9.52
C PRO A 6 -27.02 10.88 -8.15
N LEU A 7 -26.52 11.83 -7.38
CA LEU A 7 -26.25 11.65 -5.95
C LEU A 7 -27.33 12.37 -5.16
N VAL A 8 -27.95 11.68 -4.23
CA VAL A 8 -28.96 12.27 -3.33
C VAL A 8 -28.27 12.78 -2.08
N ASP A 9 -28.34 14.06 -1.82
CA ASP A 9 -27.96 14.64 -0.53
C ASP A 9 -29.06 14.36 0.50
N ILE A 10 -28.81 13.40 1.35
CA ILE A 10 -29.73 13.00 2.43
C ILE A 10 -29.58 13.87 3.68
N THR A 11 -28.62 14.79 3.74
CA THR A 11 -28.45 15.73 4.87
C THR A 11 -29.30 16.98 4.72
N ALA A 12 -29.75 17.28 3.50
CA ALA A 12 -30.71 18.34 3.24
C ALA A 12 -32.08 18.02 3.86
N ARG A 13 -32.83 19.04 4.27
CA ARG A 13 -34.17 18.86 4.89
C ARG A 13 -35.16 18.15 3.96
N VAL A 14 -35.04 18.39 2.68
CA VAL A 14 -35.70 17.64 1.61
C VAL A 14 -34.57 17.14 0.71
N GLY A 15 -34.56 15.84 0.41
CA GLY A 15 -33.46 15.25 -0.37
C GLY A 15 -33.27 15.98 -1.69
N GLU A 16 -32.06 16.45 -1.94
CA GLU A 16 -31.68 17.15 -3.18
C GLU A 16 -30.87 16.23 -4.06
N VAL A 17 -31.05 16.33 -5.38
CA VAL A 17 -30.29 15.52 -6.34
C VAL A 17 -29.17 16.37 -6.95
N ASN A 18 -27.93 15.94 -6.66
CA ASN A 18 -26.72 16.49 -7.25
C ASN A 18 -26.21 15.57 -8.37
N ASN A 19 -26.27 16.03 -9.61
CA ASN A 19 -25.76 15.24 -10.74
C ASN A 19 -24.26 15.45 -10.91
N ILE A 20 -23.50 14.35 -10.85
CA ILE A 20 -22.07 14.34 -11.15
C ILE A 20 -21.78 13.52 -12.41
N ARG A 21 -20.67 13.80 -13.07
CA ARG A 21 -20.21 12.95 -14.19
C ARG A 21 -19.45 11.76 -13.63
N TYR A 22 -20.10 10.61 -13.58
CA TYR A 22 -19.55 9.37 -13.05
C TYR A 22 -19.89 8.20 -13.98
N PRO A 23 -18.91 7.57 -14.62
CA PRO A 23 -19.16 6.43 -15.48
C PRO A 23 -19.43 5.18 -14.65
N MET A 24 -20.56 4.54 -14.86
CA MET A 24 -20.82 3.19 -14.36
C MET A 24 -19.99 2.16 -15.16
N ALA A 25 -19.90 0.93 -14.67
CA ALA A 25 -19.25 -0.15 -15.39
C ALA A 25 -19.79 -0.31 -16.82
N GLY A 26 -18.90 -0.43 -17.80
CA GLY A 26 -19.25 -0.51 -19.22
C GLY A 26 -19.59 0.81 -19.91
N MET A 27 -19.77 1.92 -19.18
CA MET A 27 -20.06 3.22 -19.77
C MET A 27 -18.81 3.98 -20.20
N THR A 28 -18.97 4.99 -21.05
CA THR A 28 -17.87 5.85 -21.50
C THR A 28 -17.20 6.56 -20.33
N SER A 29 -15.90 6.35 -20.18
CA SER A 29 -15.06 6.97 -19.15
C SER A 29 -14.55 8.35 -19.58
N HIS A 30 -13.94 9.06 -18.63
CA HIS A 30 -13.19 10.27 -18.91
C HIS A 30 -11.99 9.95 -19.81
N LYS A 31 -11.65 10.92 -20.67
CA LYS A 31 -10.39 10.94 -21.42
C LYS A 31 -9.50 11.96 -20.73
N VAL A 32 -8.48 11.48 -20.03
CA VAL A 32 -7.60 12.33 -19.25
C VAL A 32 -6.22 12.43 -19.91
N GLN A 33 -5.53 13.53 -19.65
CA GLN A 33 -4.17 13.77 -20.09
C GLN A 33 -3.34 14.16 -18.87
N VAL A 34 -2.05 13.83 -18.89
CA VAL A 34 -1.08 14.28 -17.88
C VAL A 34 -0.31 15.45 -18.47
N GLY A 35 -0.30 16.57 -17.77
CA GLY A 35 0.41 17.78 -18.17
C GLY A 35 1.43 18.21 -17.12
N ILE A 36 2.49 18.85 -17.57
CA ILE A 36 3.54 19.47 -16.76
C ILE A 36 3.44 20.98 -16.97
N TYR A 37 3.24 21.73 -15.90
CA TYR A 37 3.23 23.18 -15.91
C TYR A 37 4.58 23.73 -15.44
N ASN A 38 5.19 24.61 -16.23
CA ASN A 38 6.40 25.30 -15.86
C ASN A 38 6.07 26.74 -15.45
N PRO A 39 6.13 27.07 -14.13
CA PRO A 39 5.74 28.39 -13.64
C PRO A 39 6.70 29.53 -14.07
N SER A 40 7.95 29.20 -14.43
CA SER A 40 8.91 30.19 -14.88
C SER A 40 8.67 30.67 -16.31
N THR A 41 8.07 29.85 -17.14
CA THR A 41 7.79 30.14 -18.56
C THR A 41 6.31 30.27 -18.88
N ASP A 42 5.43 29.99 -17.90
CA ASP A 42 3.97 29.95 -18.07
C ASP A 42 3.50 29.01 -19.18
N LYS A 43 4.20 27.86 -19.32
CA LYS A 43 3.91 26.89 -20.38
C LYS A 43 3.47 25.55 -19.81
N ASN A 44 2.53 24.94 -20.53
CA ASN A 44 2.11 23.57 -20.31
C ASN A 44 2.68 22.65 -21.39
N ILE A 45 3.18 21.49 -20.98
CA ILE A 45 3.59 20.39 -21.82
C ILE A 45 2.74 19.19 -21.47
N TYR A 46 2.05 18.59 -22.45
CA TYR A 46 1.29 17.37 -22.24
C TYR A 46 2.11 16.15 -22.67
N LEU A 47 2.06 15.10 -21.88
CA LEU A 47 2.72 13.85 -22.21
C LEU A 47 2.06 13.21 -23.44
N ASN A 48 2.89 12.75 -24.37
CA ASN A 48 2.43 12.03 -25.58
C ASN A 48 2.13 10.56 -25.21
N THR A 49 1.03 10.34 -24.52
CA THR A 49 0.57 9.01 -24.07
C THR A 49 -0.23 8.27 -25.15
N GLY A 50 -0.51 8.90 -26.30
CA GLY A 50 -1.41 8.38 -27.33
C GLY A 50 -2.90 8.52 -26.96
N ASP A 51 -3.77 7.67 -27.49
CA ASP A 51 -5.22 7.74 -27.22
C ASP A 51 -5.52 7.42 -25.75
N PRO A 52 -6.09 8.38 -24.98
CA PRO A 52 -6.44 8.18 -23.58
C PRO A 52 -7.74 7.40 -23.36
N THR A 53 -8.39 6.93 -24.43
CA THR A 53 -9.65 6.19 -24.32
C THR A 53 -9.43 4.86 -23.61
N ASN A 54 -10.24 4.60 -22.57
CA ASN A 54 -10.20 3.39 -21.76
C ASN A 54 -8.80 3.12 -21.12
N ARG A 55 -8.16 4.19 -20.65
CA ARG A 55 -6.87 4.13 -19.96
C ARG A 55 -6.89 5.04 -18.73
N TYR A 56 -6.08 4.66 -17.75
CA TYR A 56 -5.81 5.44 -16.55
C TYR A 56 -4.32 5.73 -16.47
N PHE A 57 -3.98 6.91 -15.94
CA PHE A 57 -2.62 7.35 -15.65
C PHE A 57 -2.53 7.60 -14.15
N THR A 58 -1.68 6.88 -13.47
CA THR A 58 -1.61 6.89 -12.00
C THR A 58 -0.16 6.81 -11.50
N ASN A 59 0.03 6.96 -10.20
CA ASN A 59 1.33 6.79 -9.53
C ASN A 59 2.44 7.64 -10.15
N ILE A 60 2.15 8.93 -10.35
CA ILE A 60 3.07 9.88 -10.96
C ILE A 60 4.24 10.14 -10.00
N SER A 61 5.47 10.07 -10.51
CA SER A 61 6.70 10.35 -9.76
C SER A 61 7.67 11.15 -10.61
N TRP A 62 8.23 12.21 -10.04
CA TRP A 62 9.34 12.93 -10.65
C TRP A 62 10.66 12.19 -10.45
N ALA A 63 11.52 12.20 -11.47
CA ALA A 63 12.92 11.88 -11.29
C ALA A 63 13.57 12.94 -10.40
N PRO A 64 14.60 12.60 -9.59
CA PRO A 64 15.28 13.57 -8.72
C PRO A 64 15.95 14.74 -9.46
N ASP A 65 16.29 14.55 -10.75
CA ASP A 65 16.88 15.57 -11.63
C ASP A 65 15.84 16.45 -12.34
N GLU A 66 14.53 16.20 -12.10
CA GLU A 66 13.38 16.87 -12.69
C GLU A 66 13.30 16.80 -14.24
N LYS A 67 14.13 15.96 -14.89
CA LYS A 67 14.15 15.81 -16.36
C LYS A 67 13.20 14.75 -16.89
N SER A 68 12.71 13.91 -16.01
CA SER A 68 11.80 12.82 -16.38
C SER A 68 10.63 12.71 -15.41
N LEU A 69 9.48 12.36 -15.98
CA LEU A 69 8.28 11.98 -15.23
C LEU A 69 8.03 10.49 -15.42
N TYR A 70 7.78 9.79 -14.34
CA TYR A 70 7.40 8.39 -14.35
C TYR A 70 5.93 8.28 -13.99
N LEU A 71 5.23 7.40 -14.68
CA LEU A 71 3.83 7.09 -14.36
C LEU A 71 3.50 5.66 -14.73
N ILE A 72 2.41 5.18 -14.16
CA ILE A 72 1.85 3.88 -14.49
C ILE A 72 0.60 4.07 -15.33
N GLU A 73 0.61 3.45 -16.50
CA GLU A 73 -0.54 3.34 -17.38
C GLU A 73 -1.31 2.06 -17.06
N VAL A 74 -2.61 2.15 -16.87
CA VAL A 74 -3.50 1.02 -16.59
C VAL A 74 -4.60 0.99 -17.63
N ASN A 75 -4.90 -0.16 -18.21
CA ASN A 75 -6.06 -0.32 -19.08
C ASN A 75 -7.37 -0.27 -18.28
N ARG A 76 -8.48 -0.05 -18.94
CA ARG A 76 -9.79 0.07 -18.27
C ARG A 76 -10.23 -1.19 -17.54
N ASP A 77 -9.86 -2.37 -18.05
CA ASP A 77 -10.15 -3.64 -17.39
C ASP A 77 -9.29 -3.88 -16.14
N GLN A 78 -8.30 -2.97 -15.90
CA GLN A 78 -7.40 -2.99 -14.75
C GLN A 78 -6.63 -4.31 -14.61
N ASN A 79 -6.28 -4.92 -15.72
CA ASN A 79 -5.57 -6.19 -15.79
C ASN A 79 -4.27 -6.13 -16.61
N HIS A 80 -3.89 -4.93 -17.07
CA HIS A 80 -2.66 -4.65 -17.78
C HIS A 80 -2.09 -3.31 -17.36
N VAL A 81 -0.83 -3.28 -16.92
CA VAL A 81 -0.12 -2.08 -16.49
C VAL A 81 1.22 -1.94 -17.19
N LYS A 82 1.65 -0.68 -17.38
CA LYS A 82 2.99 -0.31 -17.87
C LYS A 82 3.56 0.79 -16.99
N LEU A 83 4.78 0.61 -16.51
CA LEU A 83 5.58 1.66 -15.90
C LEU A 83 6.39 2.34 -16.99
N CYS A 84 6.09 3.61 -17.24
CA CYS A 84 6.64 4.41 -18.33
C CYS A 84 7.45 5.61 -17.81
N GLN A 85 8.52 5.96 -18.51
CA GLN A 85 9.33 7.15 -18.30
C GLN A 85 9.12 8.11 -19.47
N TYR A 86 8.78 9.35 -19.16
CA TYR A 86 8.56 10.43 -20.13
C TYR A 86 9.58 11.55 -19.93
N ASN A 87 9.99 12.19 -21.01
CA ASN A 87 10.80 13.41 -20.97
C ASN A 87 9.96 14.58 -20.49
N ALA A 88 10.41 15.29 -19.46
CA ALA A 88 9.66 16.37 -18.83
C ALA A 88 9.63 17.67 -19.66
N GLU A 89 10.57 17.86 -20.61
CA GLU A 89 10.65 19.03 -21.47
C GLU A 89 9.86 18.87 -22.77
N THR A 90 9.78 17.64 -23.30
CA THR A 90 9.14 17.37 -24.60
C THR A 90 7.82 16.62 -24.49
N GLY A 91 7.57 15.96 -23.37
CA GLY A 91 6.41 15.08 -23.18
C GLY A 91 6.54 13.71 -23.87
N GLU A 92 7.65 13.42 -24.54
CA GLU A 92 7.82 12.19 -25.30
C GLU A 92 8.12 10.98 -24.40
N LEU A 93 7.60 9.80 -24.79
CA LEU A 93 7.91 8.53 -24.14
C LEU A 93 9.38 8.18 -24.39
N MET A 94 10.15 8.08 -23.31
CA MET A 94 11.56 7.68 -23.39
C MET A 94 11.72 6.16 -23.38
N GLN A 95 11.01 5.48 -22.48
CA GLN A 95 11.03 4.01 -22.38
C GLN A 95 9.89 3.47 -21.52
N THR A 96 9.55 2.21 -21.78
CA THR A 96 8.80 1.36 -20.84
C THR A 96 9.81 0.58 -20.00
N LEU A 97 9.61 0.53 -18.69
CA LEU A 97 10.52 -0.13 -17.74
C LEU A 97 9.99 -1.47 -17.24
N TYR A 98 8.68 -1.57 -17.18
CA TYR A 98 7.97 -2.74 -16.69
C TYR A 98 6.60 -2.84 -17.32
N GLU A 99 6.14 -4.06 -17.54
CA GLU A 99 4.81 -4.38 -18.02
C GLU A 99 4.30 -5.61 -17.28
N GLU A 100 3.04 -5.60 -16.83
CA GLU A 100 2.42 -6.74 -16.14
C GLU A 100 0.99 -6.93 -16.63
N THR A 101 0.60 -8.19 -16.81
CA THR A 101 -0.74 -8.60 -17.21
C THR A 101 -1.22 -9.73 -16.30
N HIS A 102 -2.47 -9.69 -15.88
CA HIS A 102 -3.05 -10.73 -15.05
C HIS A 102 -4.46 -11.06 -15.53
N PRO A 103 -4.90 -12.36 -15.48
CA PRO A 103 -6.24 -12.74 -15.94
C PRO A 103 -7.40 -12.06 -15.19
N LYS A 104 -7.18 -11.63 -13.96
CA LYS A 104 -8.20 -10.99 -13.11
C LYS A 104 -7.96 -9.49 -13.00
N TYR A 105 -6.86 -9.07 -12.35
CA TYR A 105 -6.52 -7.67 -12.11
C TYR A 105 -5.05 -7.46 -11.78
N VAL A 106 -4.54 -6.25 -12.03
CA VAL A 106 -3.26 -5.74 -11.53
C VAL A 106 -3.51 -4.38 -10.89
N GLU A 107 -3.07 -4.20 -9.65
CA GLU A 107 -3.30 -2.97 -8.88
C GLU A 107 -1.97 -2.34 -8.45
N PRO A 108 -1.46 -1.34 -9.19
CA PRO A 108 -0.31 -0.55 -8.76
C PRO A 108 -0.73 0.44 -7.67
N GLN A 109 -0.51 0.09 -6.42
CA GLN A 109 -1.01 0.87 -5.27
C GLN A 109 -0.16 2.09 -4.94
N ASN A 110 1.14 2.04 -5.23
CA ASN A 110 2.09 3.04 -4.79
C ASN A 110 2.92 3.60 -5.95
N PRO A 111 3.24 4.91 -5.94
CA PRO A 111 4.22 5.47 -6.85
C PRO A 111 5.62 4.86 -6.59
N ILE A 112 6.50 4.96 -7.59
CA ILE A 112 7.91 4.58 -7.40
C ILE A 112 8.60 5.56 -6.45
N VAL A 113 9.60 5.07 -5.71
CA VAL A 113 10.37 5.88 -4.76
C VAL A 113 11.85 5.78 -5.10
N PHE A 114 12.46 6.88 -5.52
CA PHE A 114 13.88 6.93 -5.86
C PHE A 114 14.77 6.77 -4.63
N LEU A 115 15.93 6.14 -4.83
CA LEU A 115 16.95 6.05 -3.79
C LEU A 115 17.64 7.40 -3.61
N PRO A 116 17.75 7.95 -2.39
CA PRO A 116 18.35 9.28 -2.19
C PRO A 116 19.87 9.33 -2.41
N TRP A 117 20.52 8.20 -2.70
CA TRP A 117 21.95 8.10 -3.03
C TRP A 117 22.25 7.60 -4.44
N ASP A 118 21.21 7.33 -5.26
CA ASP A 118 21.38 6.86 -6.63
C ASP A 118 20.09 7.16 -7.40
N ASP A 119 20.08 8.28 -8.10
CA ASP A 119 18.96 8.81 -8.90
C ASP A 119 18.56 7.94 -10.10
N THR A 120 19.38 6.95 -10.42
CA THR A 120 19.12 5.98 -11.49
C THR A 120 18.40 4.73 -10.99
N LYS A 121 18.16 4.66 -9.68
CA LYS A 121 17.50 3.52 -9.04
C LYS A 121 16.30 3.95 -8.22
N PHE A 122 15.26 3.13 -8.30
CA PHE A 122 14.05 3.33 -7.54
C PHE A 122 13.46 2.01 -7.03
N ILE A 123 12.59 2.13 -6.05
CA ILE A 123 11.79 1.02 -5.53
C ILE A 123 10.40 1.05 -6.17
N TYR A 124 10.01 -0.07 -6.71
CA TYR A 124 8.65 -0.37 -7.14
C TYR A 124 8.05 -1.44 -6.24
N GLN A 125 6.81 -1.26 -5.82
CA GLN A 125 6.05 -2.23 -5.06
C GLN A 125 5.17 -3.04 -6.00
N SER A 126 5.19 -4.38 -5.89
CA SER A 126 4.43 -5.26 -6.76
C SER A 126 3.97 -6.51 -6.01
N GLN A 127 2.78 -7.00 -6.38
CA GLN A 127 2.18 -8.23 -5.83
C GLN A 127 2.47 -9.46 -6.71
N ARG A 128 3.44 -9.38 -7.63
CA ARG A 128 3.73 -10.44 -8.62
C ARG A 128 4.12 -11.79 -8.03
N ASP A 129 4.58 -11.85 -6.80
CA ASP A 129 4.89 -13.11 -6.10
C ASP A 129 3.84 -13.51 -5.05
N GLY A 130 2.62 -12.91 -5.10
CA GLY A 130 1.48 -13.23 -4.25
C GLY A 130 1.22 -12.21 -3.15
N TYR A 131 2.26 -11.51 -2.68
CA TYR A 131 2.19 -10.46 -1.67
C TYR A 131 2.88 -9.18 -2.16
N ASN A 132 2.52 -8.03 -1.58
CA ASN A 132 3.15 -6.76 -1.92
C ASN A 132 4.58 -6.71 -1.40
N HIS A 133 5.56 -6.71 -2.31
CA HIS A 133 6.98 -6.71 -1.98
C HIS A 133 7.77 -5.60 -2.70
N LEU A 134 9.00 -5.36 -2.22
CA LEU A 134 9.90 -4.34 -2.72
C LEU A 134 10.81 -4.88 -3.83
N TYR A 135 10.83 -4.18 -4.97
CA TYR A 135 11.67 -4.48 -6.13
C TYR A 135 12.53 -3.27 -6.46
N LEU A 136 13.85 -3.47 -6.51
CA LEU A 136 14.81 -2.45 -6.89
C LEU A 136 15.03 -2.47 -8.40
N PHE A 137 14.72 -1.37 -9.07
CA PHE A 137 14.95 -1.15 -10.49
C PHE A 137 16.23 -0.33 -10.70
N ASP A 138 17.06 -0.72 -11.67
CA ASP A 138 18.24 0.04 -12.14
C ASP A 138 18.03 0.43 -13.62
N THR A 139 17.71 1.69 -13.87
CA THR A 139 17.33 2.19 -15.20
C THR A 139 18.51 2.27 -16.18
N ARG A 140 19.76 2.23 -15.70
CA ARG A 140 20.97 2.26 -16.55
C ARG A 140 21.22 0.94 -17.24
N THR A 141 20.78 -0.16 -16.64
CA THR A 141 21.05 -1.50 -17.15
C THR A 141 19.85 -1.98 -17.94
N LYS A 142 19.84 -1.70 -19.25
CA LYS A 142 18.82 -2.22 -20.16
C LYS A 142 19.00 -3.72 -20.35
N ILE A 143 17.89 -4.44 -20.39
CA ILE A 143 17.85 -5.88 -20.69
C ILE A 143 16.87 -6.13 -21.84
N TYR A 144 17.09 -7.23 -22.57
CA TYR A 144 16.09 -7.71 -23.52
C TYR A 144 14.91 -8.31 -22.74
N PRO A 145 13.68 -7.84 -22.97
CA PRO A 145 12.54 -8.28 -22.16
C PRO A 145 12.12 -9.70 -22.48
N GLU A 146 12.19 -10.56 -21.51
CA GLU A 146 11.58 -11.88 -21.53
C GLU A 146 10.26 -11.87 -20.76
N THR A 147 9.32 -12.74 -21.16
CA THR A 147 8.07 -12.91 -20.44
C THR A 147 8.27 -13.92 -19.32
N HIS A 148 7.98 -13.48 -18.11
CA HIS A 148 8.03 -14.29 -16.90
C HIS A 148 6.61 -14.56 -16.41
N THR A 149 6.40 -15.71 -15.76
CA THR A 149 5.15 -16.01 -15.06
C THR A 149 5.24 -15.53 -13.62
N SER A 150 4.21 -14.82 -13.17
CA SER A 150 4.07 -14.38 -11.79
C SER A 150 3.53 -15.50 -10.90
N ALA A 151 3.90 -15.53 -9.62
CA ALA A 151 3.36 -16.51 -8.69
C ALA A 151 1.85 -16.38 -8.46
N ASN A 152 1.30 -15.18 -8.68
CA ASN A 152 -0.14 -14.90 -8.62
C ASN A 152 -0.93 -15.36 -9.87
N GLY A 153 -0.27 -15.95 -10.89
CA GLY A 153 -0.91 -16.44 -12.13
C GLY A 153 -0.93 -15.44 -13.28
N GLY A 154 -0.30 -14.28 -13.12
CA GLY A 154 -0.09 -13.30 -14.20
C GLY A 154 1.20 -13.52 -14.97
N THR A 155 1.53 -12.56 -15.84
CA THR A 155 2.81 -12.49 -16.57
C THR A 155 3.37 -11.09 -16.49
N TYR A 156 4.71 -10.98 -16.54
CA TYR A 156 5.38 -9.69 -16.58
C TYR A 156 6.62 -9.66 -17.45
N ARG A 157 7.01 -8.46 -17.88
CA ARG A 157 8.24 -8.16 -18.62
C ARG A 157 9.00 -7.05 -17.92
N GLN A 158 10.31 -7.17 -17.89
CA GLN A 158 11.23 -6.16 -17.35
C GLN A 158 12.14 -5.68 -18.49
N TYR A 159 12.30 -4.38 -18.61
CA TYR A 159 13.13 -3.77 -19.65
C TYR A 159 14.43 -3.18 -19.09
N CYS A 160 14.61 -3.26 -17.77
CA CYS A 160 15.84 -2.92 -17.07
C CYS A 160 16.11 -3.93 -15.96
N LYS A 161 17.31 -3.87 -15.39
CA LYS A 161 17.71 -4.79 -14.31
C LYS A 161 16.84 -4.57 -13.07
N VAL A 162 16.26 -5.65 -12.56
CA VAL A 162 15.41 -5.66 -11.36
C VAL A 162 15.92 -6.67 -10.36
N LYS A 163 15.91 -6.30 -9.08
CA LYS A 163 16.23 -7.19 -7.96
C LYS A 163 15.08 -7.17 -6.97
N GLN A 164 14.53 -8.32 -6.65
CA GLN A 164 13.60 -8.45 -5.53
C GLN A 164 14.35 -8.28 -4.20
N LEU A 165 13.88 -7.42 -3.33
CA LEU A 165 14.51 -7.13 -2.03
C LEU A 165 13.81 -7.84 -0.87
N THR A 166 12.50 -8.01 -0.94
CA THR A 166 11.71 -8.67 0.11
C THR A 166 10.86 -9.79 -0.48
N LYS A 167 10.59 -10.84 0.30
CA LYS A 167 9.79 -12.00 -0.09
C LYS A 167 9.22 -12.72 1.13
N GLY A 168 8.16 -13.46 0.97
CA GLY A 168 7.53 -14.27 2.02
C GLY A 168 6.01 -14.11 2.04
N ASP A 169 5.34 -14.83 2.95
CA ASP A 169 3.87 -14.83 3.09
C ASP A 169 3.38 -13.66 3.95
N TRP A 170 3.92 -12.49 3.70
CA TRP A 170 3.62 -11.22 4.37
C TRP A 170 3.74 -10.09 3.36
N LEU A 171 3.18 -8.94 3.66
CA LEU A 171 3.19 -7.79 2.75
C LEU A 171 3.92 -6.58 3.34
N VAL A 172 4.52 -5.78 2.46
CA VAL A 172 4.95 -4.42 2.78
C VAL A 172 3.73 -3.51 2.71
N SER A 173 3.40 -2.83 3.81
CA SER A 173 2.28 -1.89 3.87
C SER A 173 2.71 -0.46 3.52
N GLU A 174 3.91 -0.06 3.94
CA GLU A 174 4.39 1.31 3.78
C GLU A 174 5.91 1.38 3.75
N ILE A 175 6.48 2.19 2.86
CA ILE A 175 7.89 2.60 2.92
C ILE A 175 7.97 3.86 3.78
N LEU A 176 8.61 3.77 4.95
CA LEU A 176 8.78 4.89 5.88
C LEU A 176 9.91 5.84 5.44
N GLY A 177 10.88 5.35 4.69
CA GLY A 177 12.00 6.12 4.18
C GLY A 177 13.31 5.34 4.13
N PHE A 178 14.42 6.05 4.23
CA PHE A 178 15.75 5.51 3.94
C PHE A 178 16.79 5.87 5.00
N ASN A 179 17.73 4.97 5.23
CA ASN A 179 19.01 5.29 5.85
C ASN A 179 20.10 5.32 4.76
N ALA A 180 20.43 6.52 4.28
CA ALA A 180 21.37 6.68 3.16
C ALA A 180 22.79 6.18 3.48
N LYS A 181 23.28 6.33 4.72
CA LYS A 181 24.62 5.84 5.13
C LYS A 181 24.73 4.32 5.07
N ARG A 182 23.65 3.63 5.40
CA ARG A 182 23.60 2.16 5.41
C ARG A 182 23.06 1.59 4.11
N LYS A 183 22.48 2.42 3.25
CA LYS A 183 21.75 2.04 2.04
C LYS A 183 20.58 1.08 2.34
N ASP A 184 19.88 1.37 3.42
CA ASP A 184 18.72 0.60 3.86
C ASP A 184 17.41 1.33 3.50
N ILE A 185 16.41 0.55 3.14
CA ILE A 185 15.01 0.98 3.07
C ILE A 185 14.36 0.56 4.39
N ILE A 186 13.65 1.50 5.02
CA ILE A 186 12.90 1.26 6.26
C ILE A 186 11.42 1.24 5.92
N PHE A 187 10.72 0.21 6.33
CA PHE A 187 9.35 -0.06 5.94
C PHE A 187 8.54 -0.73 7.05
N THR A 188 7.22 -0.64 6.94
CA THR A 188 6.29 -1.40 7.76
C THR A 188 5.81 -2.62 6.98
N ALA A 189 5.70 -3.77 7.64
CA ALA A 189 5.17 -5.00 7.06
C ALA A 189 4.08 -5.60 7.94
N ILE A 190 3.19 -6.40 7.32
CA ILE A 190 2.03 -7.01 7.95
C ILE A 190 1.97 -8.50 7.59
N GLU A 191 1.70 -9.34 8.59
CA GLU A 191 1.36 -10.75 8.48
C GLU A 191 0.14 -11.06 9.36
N GLY A 192 -1.00 -11.32 8.74
CA GLY A 192 -2.24 -11.52 9.49
C GLY A 192 -2.59 -10.32 10.40
N LEU A 193 -2.63 -10.55 11.70
CA LEU A 193 -2.91 -9.51 12.72
C LEU A 193 -1.66 -8.88 13.32
N LYS A 194 -0.48 -9.20 12.79
CA LYS A 194 0.80 -8.70 13.26
C LYS A 194 1.35 -7.68 12.31
N SER A 195 1.89 -6.59 12.82
CA SER A 195 2.67 -5.65 12.02
C SER A 195 3.97 -5.28 12.73
N GLY A 196 4.90 -4.65 12.00
CA GLY A 196 6.17 -4.23 12.57
C GLY A 196 7.01 -3.45 11.57
N HIS A 197 8.12 -2.91 12.06
CA HIS A 197 9.05 -2.12 11.26
C HIS A 197 10.33 -2.90 10.96
N PHE A 198 10.80 -2.80 9.72
CA PHE A 198 11.92 -3.55 9.20
C PHE A 198 12.84 -2.65 8.37
N ALA A 199 14.06 -3.12 8.16
CA ALA A 199 14.95 -2.54 7.17
C ALA A 199 15.47 -3.63 6.24
N VAL A 200 15.62 -3.30 4.96
CA VAL A 200 16.29 -4.13 3.96
C VAL A 200 17.41 -3.36 3.29
N ASN A 201 18.59 -3.96 3.22
CA ASN A 201 19.73 -3.36 2.54
C ASN A 201 19.63 -3.52 1.03
N THR A 202 19.70 -2.41 0.27
CA THR A 202 19.52 -2.42 -1.18
C THR A 202 20.62 -3.15 -1.94
N ALA A 203 21.86 -3.13 -1.41
CA ALA A 203 23.01 -3.75 -2.08
C ALA A 203 22.95 -5.28 -2.03
N ASN A 204 22.72 -5.85 -0.83
CA ASN A 204 22.76 -7.30 -0.63
C ASN A 204 21.40 -7.97 -0.40
N GLY A 205 20.32 -7.19 -0.17
CA GLY A 205 18.97 -7.71 0.09
C GLY A 205 18.80 -8.30 1.50
N LYS A 206 19.76 -8.06 2.40
CA LYS A 206 19.69 -8.59 3.76
C LYS A 206 18.73 -7.74 4.58
N MET A 207 17.74 -8.38 5.19
CA MET A 207 16.89 -7.76 6.20
C MET A 207 17.62 -7.69 7.55
N ASN A 208 17.30 -6.65 8.33
CA ASN A 208 17.86 -6.46 9.68
C ASN A 208 17.42 -7.56 10.66
N GLN A 209 16.22 -8.09 10.46
CA GLN A 209 15.62 -9.15 11.26
C GLN A 209 14.61 -9.92 10.41
N PRO A 210 14.36 -11.21 10.71
CA PRO A 210 13.27 -11.94 10.08
C PRO A 210 11.94 -11.37 10.52
N PHE A 211 10.91 -11.56 9.70
CA PHE A 211 9.54 -11.24 10.10
C PHE A 211 9.10 -12.26 11.16
N SER A 212 9.27 -11.91 12.41
CA SER A 212 8.78 -12.71 13.55
C SER A 212 8.35 -11.77 14.64
N THR A 213 7.09 -11.42 14.63
CA THR A 213 6.49 -10.77 15.78
C THR A 213 5.74 -11.83 16.59
N SER A 214 6.02 -11.91 17.86
CA SER A 214 5.37 -12.87 18.76
C SER A 214 3.95 -12.45 19.16
N GLN A 215 3.58 -11.19 18.90
CA GLN A 215 2.35 -10.59 19.42
C GLN A 215 1.55 -9.91 18.31
N GLU A 216 0.23 -10.10 18.33
CA GLU A 216 -0.70 -9.32 17.52
C GLU A 216 -0.63 -7.85 17.95
N SER A 217 -0.42 -6.97 16.97
CA SER A 217 -0.21 -5.53 17.20
C SER A 217 -0.42 -4.75 15.91
N GLU A 218 -0.66 -3.47 16.05
CA GLU A 218 -0.76 -2.53 14.95
C GLU A 218 0.23 -1.41 15.16
N HIS A 219 1.22 -1.31 14.28
CA HIS A 219 2.33 -0.38 14.33
C HIS A 219 2.20 0.73 13.29
N ASN A 220 2.54 1.95 13.70
CA ASN A 220 2.62 3.12 12.84
C ASN A 220 3.92 3.87 13.14
N GLY A 221 4.75 4.03 12.12
CA GLY A 221 6.11 4.56 12.24
C GLY A 221 6.25 5.99 11.73
N LEU A 222 7.05 6.80 12.41
CA LEU A 222 7.52 8.08 11.93
C LEU A 222 9.05 8.11 11.95
N LEU A 223 9.65 8.04 10.76
CA LEU A 223 11.10 8.00 10.59
C LEU A 223 11.68 9.41 10.57
N ASN A 224 12.81 9.63 11.22
CA ASN A 224 13.53 10.88 11.10
C ASN A 224 14.26 11.00 9.74
N ALA A 225 14.58 12.22 9.32
CA ALA A 225 15.17 12.51 8.00
C ALA A 225 16.46 11.75 7.71
N SER A 226 17.26 11.42 8.72
CA SER A 226 18.50 10.64 8.53
C SER A 226 18.29 9.13 8.48
N GLY A 227 17.08 8.66 8.76
CA GLY A 227 16.76 7.24 8.82
C GLY A 227 17.39 6.49 9.99
N THR A 228 17.82 7.19 11.06
CA THR A 228 18.53 6.59 12.19
C THR A 228 17.64 6.30 13.38
N TYR A 229 16.54 7.04 13.52
CA TYR A 229 15.57 6.87 14.59
C TYR A 229 14.16 6.84 14.05
N LEU A 230 13.35 6.04 14.69
CA LEU A 230 11.94 5.86 14.39
C LEU A 230 11.12 6.10 15.66
N ILE A 231 10.08 6.92 15.57
CA ILE A 231 9.01 6.91 16.57
C ILE A 231 8.05 5.80 16.17
N ASP A 232 8.00 4.75 16.97
CA ASP A 232 7.06 3.65 16.81
C ASP A 232 5.85 3.87 17.73
N ARG A 233 4.69 4.05 17.14
CA ARG A 233 3.41 4.13 17.86
C ARG A 233 2.67 2.85 17.57
N TYR A 234 2.38 2.07 18.60
CA TYR A 234 1.62 0.85 18.41
C TYR A 234 0.60 0.61 19.51
N SER A 235 -0.28 -0.30 19.24
CA SER A 235 -1.26 -0.83 20.18
C SER A 235 -1.37 -2.34 20.02
N THR A 236 -1.87 -2.99 21.06
CA THR A 236 -2.26 -4.39 21.05
C THR A 236 -3.72 -4.50 21.47
N LYS A 237 -4.30 -5.70 21.44
CA LYS A 237 -5.68 -5.88 21.91
C LYS A 237 -5.90 -5.42 23.37
N ASP A 238 -4.86 -5.50 24.22
CA ASP A 238 -4.93 -5.20 25.66
C ASP A 238 -4.29 -3.86 26.04
N GLN A 239 -3.52 -3.24 25.11
CA GLN A 239 -2.78 -2.01 25.36
C GLN A 239 -3.18 -0.93 24.36
N PRO A 240 -3.83 0.18 24.80
CA PRO A 240 -4.38 1.18 23.89
C PRO A 240 -3.34 1.96 23.10
N ARG A 241 -2.19 2.23 23.70
CA ARG A 241 -1.10 2.94 23.01
C ARG A 241 0.23 2.80 23.73
N ILE A 242 1.24 2.48 22.94
CA ILE A 242 2.66 2.58 23.32
C ILE A 242 3.35 3.47 22.31
N ILE A 243 4.26 4.33 22.76
CA ILE A 243 5.11 5.16 21.90
C ILE A 243 6.55 4.96 22.34
N ASN A 244 7.37 4.46 21.41
CA ASN A 244 8.77 4.19 21.63
C ASN A 244 9.66 4.99 20.66
N LEU A 245 10.82 5.43 21.13
CA LEU A 245 11.93 5.80 20.26
C LEU A 245 12.75 4.55 19.97
N VAL A 246 12.93 4.24 18.70
CA VAL A 246 13.60 3.04 18.19
C VAL A 246 14.86 3.42 17.41
N ASP A 247 16.01 2.81 17.73
CA ASP A 247 17.22 2.87 16.90
C ASP A 247 17.06 1.93 15.71
N THR A 248 17.02 2.47 14.50
CA THR A 248 16.83 1.69 13.25
C THR A 248 18.03 0.82 12.88
N LYS A 249 19.18 0.98 13.52
CA LYS A 249 20.32 0.09 13.31
C LYS A 249 20.06 -1.31 13.86
N LYS A 250 19.41 -1.37 15.02
CA LYS A 250 19.14 -2.62 15.73
C LYS A 250 17.65 -2.94 15.81
N PHE A 251 16.78 -2.00 15.43
CA PHE A 251 15.33 -2.03 15.67
C PHE A 251 15.01 -2.40 17.13
N LYS A 252 15.77 -1.77 18.01
CA LYS A 252 15.60 -1.93 19.44
C LYS A 252 15.08 -0.64 20.04
N GLU A 253 14.11 -0.76 20.92
CA GLU A 253 13.65 0.33 21.75
C GLU A 253 14.85 0.99 22.45
N THR A 254 14.93 2.31 22.33
CA THR A 254 15.94 3.13 23.00
C THR A 254 15.33 3.81 24.21
N VAL A 255 14.10 4.32 24.07
CA VAL A 255 13.35 4.99 25.12
C VAL A 255 11.88 4.70 24.94
N ASN A 256 11.18 4.30 26.00
CA ASN A 256 9.73 4.33 26.06
C ASN A 256 9.27 5.76 26.38
N LEU A 257 8.53 6.38 25.48
CA LEU A 257 8.03 7.75 25.62
C LEU A 257 6.64 7.78 26.26
N LEU A 258 5.84 6.74 26.03
CA LEU A 258 4.48 6.62 26.57
C LEU A 258 4.06 5.16 26.63
N THR A 259 3.47 4.77 27.74
CA THR A 259 2.61 3.61 27.87
C THR A 259 1.27 4.09 28.44
N ALA A 260 0.25 4.18 27.61
CA ALA A 260 -1.04 4.70 27.99
C ALA A 260 -1.78 3.69 28.89
N LYS A 261 -2.46 4.18 29.91
CA LYS A 261 -3.38 3.38 30.69
C LYS A 261 -4.65 3.10 29.89
N SER A 262 -5.31 2.00 30.19
CA SER A 262 -6.63 1.73 29.62
C SER A 262 -7.63 2.81 30.05
N PRO A 263 -8.39 3.43 29.12
CA PRO A 263 -9.46 4.36 29.48
C PRO A 263 -10.63 3.66 30.19
N TYR A 264 -10.62 2.35 30.21
CA TYR A 264 -11.67 1.51 30.82
C TYR A 264 -11.24 0.89 32.16
N GLU A 265 -10.15 1.40 32.74
CA GLU A 265 -9.73 0.97 34.07
C GLU A 265 -10.87 1.17 35.08
N GLY A 266 -11.23 0.10 35.79
CA GLY A 266 -12.38 0.10 36.73
C GLY A 266 -13.75 -0.22 36.10
N TYR A 267 -13.83 -0.36 34.77
CA TYR A 267 -15.06 -0.81 34.11
C TYR A 267 -15.01 -2.31 33.80
N GLN A 268 -16.15 -2.95 33.87
CA GLN A 268 -16.33 -4.31 33.38
C GLN A 268 -16.58 -4.24 31.87
N MET A 269 -15.56 -4.61 31.08
CA MET A 269 -15.63 -4.56 29.64
C MET A 269 -16.07 -5.89 29.03
N PRO A 270 -16.71 -5.88 27.85
CA PRO A 270 -16.97 -7.09 27.06
C PRO A 270 -15.67 -7.84 26.76
N SER A 271 -15.73 -9.16 26.69
CA SER A 271 -14.57 -9.94 26.22
C SER A 271 -14.41 -9.84 24.71
N ILE A 272 -13.16 -9.67 24.28
CA ILE A 272 -12.79 -9.61 22.85
C ILE A 272 -11.90 -10.81 22.54
N GLU A 273 -12.31 -11.61 21.57
CA GLU A 273 -11.56 -12.77 21.09
C GLU A 273 -11.28 -12.60 19.60
N THR A 274 -10.08 -12.96 19.19
CA THR A 274 -9.66 -13.03 17.78
C THR A 274 -9.43 -14.49 17.38
N GLY A 275 -9.62 -14.79 16.11
CA GLY A 275 -9.38 -16.14 15.58
C GLY A 275 -9.48 -16.18 14.08
N THR A 276 -9.49 -17.38 13.52
CA THR A 276 -9.66 -17.61 12.09
C THR A 276 -10.78 -18.60 11.82
N ILE A 277 -11.47 -18.41 10.71
CA ILE A 277 -12.38 -19.38 10.10
C ILE A 277 -11.98 -19.61 8.65
N LYS A 278 -12.26 -20.79 8.12
CA LYS A 278 -12.00 -21.05 6.71
C LYS A 278 -13.01 -20.36 5.80
N ALA A 279 -12.53 -19.76 4.73
CA ALA A 279 -13.36 -19.25 3.65
C ALA A 279 -14.09 -20.39 2.91
N ALA A 280 -14.96 -20.03 1.97
CA ALA A 280 -15.72 -20.99 1.18
C ALA A 280 -14.84 -21.94 0.32
N ASP A 281 -13.59 -21.57 0.04
CA ASP A 281 -12.60 -22.40 -0.65
C ASP A 281 -11.99 -23.51 0.24
N GLY A 282 -12.31 -23.52 1.55
CA GLY A 282 -11.82 -24.48 2.54
C GLY A 282 -10.33 -24.34 2.90
N THR A 283 -9.60 -23.38 2.31
CA THR A 283 -8.15 -23.21 2.47
C THR A 283 -7.76 -21.87 3.06
N THR A 284 -8.36 -20.78 2.60
CA THR A 284 -8.04 -19.41 3.03
C THR A 284 -8.54 -19.14 4.44
N ASP A 285 -7.66 -18.67 5.30
CA ASP A 285 -8.01 -18.23 6.65
C ASP A 285 -8.59 -16.81 6.63
N LEU A 286 -9.79 -16.65 7.16
CA LEU A 286 -10.44 -15.36 7.40
C LEU A 286 -10.33 -15.01 8.87
N HIS A 287 -9.70 -13.90 9.17
CA HIS A 287 -9.61 -13.40 10.53
C HIS A 287 -10.95 -12.85 11.00
N PHE A 288 -11.35 -13.23 12.20
CA PHE A 288 -12.51 -12.64 12.87
C PHE A 288 -12.15 -12.08 14.24
N ARG A 289 -12.98 -11.15 14.68
CA ARG A 289 -13.02 -10.66 16.04
C ARG A 289 -14.45 -10.77 16.54
N ILE A 290 -14.64 -11.39 17.71
CA ILE A 290 -15.93 -11.48 18.36
C ILE A 290 -15.89 -10.72 19.68
N MET A 291 -16.91 -9.91 19.93
CA MET A 291 -17.13 -9.23 21.20
C MET A 291 -18.33 -9.86 21.86
N LYS A 292 -18.13 -10.39 23.07
CA LYS A 292 -19.18 -11.02 23.86
C LYS A 292 -19.57 -10.12 25.03
N PRO A 293 -20.86 -10.02 25.40
CA PRO A 293 -21.30 -9.24 26.54
C PRO A 293 -20.58 -9.66 27.82
N THR A 294 -20.57 -8.77 28.82
CA THR A 294 -19.88 -8.98 30.10
C THR A 294 -20.46 -10.14 30.93
N ASP A 295 -21.73 -10.45 30.72
CA ASP A 295 -22.50 -11.52 31.34
C ASP A 295 -22.75 -12.70 30.37
N PHE A 296 -21.83 -12.90 29.40
CA PHE A 296 -22.00 -13.95 28.40
C PHE A 296 -22.15 -15.34 29.02
N ASP A 297 -23.21 -16.03 28.62
CA ASP A 297 -23.53 -17.39 29.03
C ASP A 297 -23.66 -18.27 27.78
N SER A 298 -22.74 -19.20 27.57
CA SER A 298 -22.71 -20.08 26.41
C SER A 298 -23.93 -21.00 26.26
N SER A 299 -24.74 -21.15 27.29
CA SER A 299 -25.99 -21.91 27.24
C SER A 299 -27.17 -21.12 26.64
N LYS A 300 -27.02 -19.81 26.49
CA LYS A 300 -28.04 -18.90 25.97
C LYS A 300 -27.81 -18.58 24.49
N LYS A 301 -28.89 -18.19 23.81
CA LYS A 301 -28.84 -17.65 22.43
C LYS A 301 -28.84 -16.13 22.50
N TYR A 302 -27.98 -15.53 21.68
CA TYR A 302 -27.84 -14.08 21.56
C TYR A 302 -28.12 -13.62 20.13
N PRO A 303 -28.69 -12.43 19.93
CA PRO A 303 -28.66 -11.79 18.63
C PRO A 303 -27.19 -11.47 18.23
N VAL A 304 -26.88 -11.64 16.97
CA VAL A 304 -25.52 -11.41 16.44
C VAL A 304 -25.55 -10.32 15.40
N ILE A 305 -24.65 -9.34 15.52
CA ILE A 305 -24.39 -8.35 14.49
C ILE A 305 -23.07 -8.73 13.82
N VAL A 306 -23.12 -8.97 12.52
CA VAL A 306 -21.94 -9.27 11.70
C VAL A 306 -21.56 -8.00 10.95
N TYR A 307 -20.33 -7.51 11.17
CA TYR A 307 -19.76 -6.38 10.43
C TYR A 307 -18.66 -6.87 9.50
N VAL A 308 -18.82 -6.65 8.20
CA VAL A 308 -17.84 -6.98 7.17
C VAL A 308 -17.74 -5.83 6.17
N TYR A 309 -16.57 -5.61 5.61
CA TYR A 309 -16.42 -4.73 4.47
C TYR A 309 -16.48 -5.51 3.16
N GLY A 310 -15.77 -6.62 3.08
CA GLY A 310 -15.75 -7.51 1.90
C GLY A 310 -15.14 -6.91 0.64
N GLY A 311 -14.53 -5.74 0.72
CA GLY A 311 -13.85 -5.06 -0.39
C GLY A 311 -12.33 -5.24 -0.35
N PRO A 312 -11.62 -4.94 -1.47
CA PRO A 312 -10.19 -5.07 -1.55
C PRO A 312 -9.48 -4.07 -0.61
N HIS A 313 -8.30 -4.48 -0.12
CA HIS A 313 -7.38 -3.68 0.71
C HIS A 313 -7.96 -3.11 2.02
N ALA A 314 -9.11 -3.60 2.47
CA ALA A 314 -9.72 -3.20 3.73
C ALA A 314 -9.70 -4.36 4.72
N GLN A 315 -8.85 -4.24 5.75
CA GLN A 315 -8.76 -5.19 6.85
C GLN A 315 -9.52 -4.65 8.05
N CYS A 316 -10.71 -5.21 8.35
CA CYS A 316 -11.53 -4.80 9.47
C CYS A 316 -11.02 -5.36 10.81
N VAL A 317 -10.28 -6.46 10.78
CA VAL A 317 -9.71 -7.09 11.97
C VAL A 317 -8.22 -6.86 11.99
N THR A 318 -7.74 -6.11 12.98
CA THR A 318 -6.31 -5.84 13.21
C THR A 318 -5.89 -6.33 14.59
N GLY A 319 -4.57 -6.45 14.82
CA GLY A 319 -4.02 -6.80 16.14
C GLY A 319 -3.99 -5.63 17.12
N GLY A 320 -4.46 -4.46 16.73
CA GLY A 320 -4.43 -3.25 17.51
C GLY A 320 -5.59 -3.10 18.51
N TRP A 321 -5.52 -2.04 19.29
CA TRP A 321 -6.55 -1.66 20.22
C TRP A 321 -7.83 -1.23 19.49
N GLN A 322 -8.90 -1.93 19.76
CA GLN A 322 -10.20 -1.66 19.19
C GLN A 322 -11.23 -1.67 20.31
N ASN A 323 -11.79 -0.51 20.58
CA ASN A 323 -12.71 -0.29 21.70
C ASN A 323 -14.20 -0.31 21.29
N GLY A 324 -14.53 -0.93 20.19
CA GLY A 324 -15.89 -1.02 19.67
C GLY A 324 -16.04 -2.15 18.65
N ALA A 325 -17.24 -2.24 18.09
CA ALA A 325 -17.56 -3.23 17.05
C ALA A 325 -16.97 -2.90 15.66
N ARG A 326 -16.12 -1.86 15.58
CA ARG A 326 -15.40 -1.49 14.37
C ARG A 326 -13.96 -1.95 14.45
#